data_c3d546afd63c3906998823513461c797
#
_entry.id   c3d546afd63c3906998823513461c797
#
_cell.length_a   1.000
_cell.length_b   1.000
_cell.length_c   1.000
_cell.angle_alpha   90.00
_cell.angle_beta   90.00
_cell.angle_gamma   90.00
#
_symmetry.space_group_name_H-M   'P 1'
#
loop_
_entity.id
_entity.type
_entity.pdbx_description
1 polymer ?
#
loop_
_entity_poly.entity_id
_entity_poly.type
_entity_poly.pdbx_seq_one_letter_code
_entity_poly.pdbx_strand_id
1 'polypeptide(L)'
;MTGARTDHLREQVEAWIGRPMSTSGPAVAPDAVNLPMIRHWVDALDDRNPVYLDEAFAATTRFGGVVAPPAMLQTWTMARPQIDGIAARGGAAGEIPADSPLGLLNAGGFTGTLATNSELEFARYLRLGDRLQSATALESVSECKATALGLGYFVTWVSTYTDDGQAVVGRQRFRIYKFEPRNDVSATSGGRGRAPSVEPGVGEELAPFDLDVSSTVVVAGAIASRDFMPAHHDRAFATGQGAPDVFMNILTTNGYVSRYVTDWAGPEAMLRTISVRLGAPAVPGYVLRFTGRVVGERREGSERVIEVGIRAANDLGDHVTGTVVLTLPSANAAS
;
A
#
# COMPACT_ATOMS: atom_id res chain seq x y z
N MET A 1 -34.65 -11.94 -3.12
CA MET A 1 -34.01 -12.05 -4.45
C MET A 1 -32.55 -11.57 -4.45
N THR A 2 -32.12 -10.76 -3.49
CA THR A 2 -30.74 -10.20 -3.40
C THR A 2 -29.70 -11.27 -3.02
N GLY A 3 -30.01 -12.19 -2.10
CA GLY A 3 -29.06 -13.19 -1.62
C GLY A 3 -28.60 -14.18 -2.70
N ALA A 4 -29.52 -14.77 -3.45
CA ALA A 4 -29.16 -15.75 -4.50
C ALA A 4 -28.29 -15.15 -5.62
N ARG A 5 -28.47 -13.85 -5.95
CA ARG A 5 -27.63 -13.13 -6.94
C ARG A 5 -26.22 -12.91 -6.42
N THR A 6 -26.09 -12.54 -5.16
CA THR A 6 -24.79 -12.30 -4.53
C THR A 6 -24.00 -13.58 -4.32
N ASP A 7 -24.67 -14.69 -3.99
CA ASP A 7 -24.04 -16.01 -3.82
C ASP A 7 -23.50 -16.53 -5.16
N HIS A 8 -24.30 -16.45 -6.23
CA HIS A 8 -23.86 -16.87 -7.57
C HIS A 8 -22.66 -16.04 -8.08
N LEU A 9 -22.68 -14.72 -7.90
CA LEU A 9 -21.55 -13.85 -8.29
C LEU A 9 -20.29 -14.22 -7.50
N ARG A 10 -20.43 -14.47 -6.20
CA ARG A 10 -19.33 -14.92 -5.37
C ARG A 10 -18.72 -16.21 -5.88
N GLU A 11 -19.54 -17.24 -6.18
CA GLU A 11 -19.09 -18.52 -6.74
C GLU A 11 -18.29 -18.34 -8.03
N GLN A 12 -18.73 -17.44 -8.93
CA GLN A 12 -18.01 -17.13 -10.15
C GLN A 12 -16.63 -16.52 -9.87
N VAL A 13 -16.51 -15.62 -8.89
CA VAL A 13 -15.25 -15.03 -8.49
C VAL A 13 -14.38 -16.03 -7.74
N GLU A 14 -14.94 -16.87 -6.87
CA GLU A 14 -14.21 -17.93 -6.15
C GLU A 14 -13.56 -18.94 -7.09
N ALA A 15 -14.14 -19.18 -8.26
CA ALA A 15 -13.56 -20.06 -9.28
C ALA A 15 -12.18 -19.56 -9.79
N TRP A 16 -11.81 -18.33 -9.51
CA TRP A 16 -10.49 -17.75 -9.83
C TRP A 16 -9.46 -17.92 -8.72
N ILE A 17 -9.82 -18.42 -7.54
CA ILE A 17 -8.88 -18.60 -6.44
C ILE A 17 -7.72 -19.50 -6.88
N GLY A 18 -6.49 -19.03 -6.63
CA GLY A 18 -5.25 -19.69 -7.05
C GLY A 18 -4.88 -19.50 -8.53
N ARG A 19 -5.72 -18.84 -9.32
CA ARG A 19 -5.44 -18.57 -10.74
C ARG A 19 -4.86 -17.16 -10.92
N PRO A 20 -4.04 -16.95 -11.97
CA PRO A 20 -3.60 -15.60 -12.35
C PRO A 20 -4.81 -14.68 -12.60
N MET A 21 -4.77 -13.47 -12.04
CA MET A 21 -5.82 -12.46 -12.27
C MET A 21 -5.73 -11.83 -13.66
N SER A 22 -4.64 -12.02 -14.37
CA SER A 22 -4.43 -11.57 -15.75
C SER A 22 -4.22 -12.76 -16.68
N THR A 23 -4.94 -12.76 -17.78
CA THR A 23 -4.76 -13.73 -18.88
C THR A 23 -3.59 -13.38 -19.80
N SER A 24 -3.08 -12.14 -19.72
CA SER A 24 -1.96 -11.64 -20.52
C SER A 24 -0.58 -11.99 -19.96
N GLY A 25 -0.53 -12.80 -18.88
CA GLY A 25 0.70 -13.12 -18.17
C GLY A 25 1.10 -12.09 -17.11
N PRO A 26 2.33 -12.18 -16.57
CA PRO A 26 2.84 -11.26 -15.56
C PRO A 26 2.91 -9.82 -16.08
N ALA A 27 2.62 -8.86 -15.20
CA ALA A 27 2.84 -7.45 -15.50
C ALA A 27 4.35 -7.16 -15.49
N VAL A 28 4.88 -6.67 -16.59
CA VAL A 28 6.29 -6.31 -16.73
C VAL A 28 6.46 -4.83 -16.45
N ALA A 29 7.45 -4.48 -15.63
CA ALA A 29 7.79 -3.09 -15.37
C ALA A 29 8.16 -2.37 -16.68
N PRO A 30 7.57 -1.20 -16.98
CA PRO A 30 7.86 -0.48 -18.23
C PRO A 30 9.32 -0.02 -18.32
N ASP A 31 9.95 0.20 -17.16
CA ASP A 31 11.32 0.68 -17.03
C ASP A 31 12.06 -0.13 -15.97
N ALA A 32 13.39 -0.17 -16.05
CA ALA A 32 14.23 -0.65 -14.97
C ALA A 32 14.16 0.32 -13.77
N VAL A 33 14.47 -0.19 -12.58
CA VAL A 33 14.64 0.67 -11.38
C VAL A 33 15.65 1.76 -11.68
N ASN A 34 15.26 3.01 -11.48
CA ASN A 34 16.01 4.18 -11.91
C ASN A 34 15.98 5.32 -10.88
N LEU A 35 17.04 6.10 -10.87
CA LEU A 35 17.23 7.19 -9.91
C LEU A 35 16.19 8.34 -10.06
N PRO A 36 15.76 8.74 -11.27
CA PRO A 36 14.70 9.74 -11.41
C PRO A 36 13.40 9.38 -10.70
N MET A 37 12.93 8.13 -10.81
CA MET A 37 11.73 7.69 -10.10
C MET A 37 11.94 7.60 -8.59
N ILE A 38 13.12 7.17 -8.14
CA ILE A 38 13.46 7.15 -6.71
C ILE A 38 13.40 8.58 -6.16
N ARG A 39 14.04 9.55 -6.83
CA ARG A 39 14.01 10.97 -6.45
C ARG A 39 12.59 11.50 -6.40
N HIS A 40 11.79 11.21 -7.41
CA HIS A 40 10.40 11.65 -7.47
C HIS A 40 9.58 11.13 -6.27
N TRP A 41 9.81 9.89 -5.86
CA TRP A 41 9.17 9.30 -4.69
C TRP A 41 9.64 9.95 -3.39
N VAL A 42 10.95 10.06 -3.16
CA VAL A 42 11.49 10.59 -1.91
C VAL A 42 11.19 12.08 -1.76
N ASP A 43 11.15 12.85 -2.87
CA ASP A 43 10.75 14.25 -2.86
C ASP A 43 9.27 14.40 -2.48
N ALA A 44 8.39 13.53 -3.02
CA ALA A 44 6.96 13.56 -2.71
C ALA A 44 6.65 13.22 -1.24
N LEU A 45 7.49 12.40 -0.61
CA LEU A 45 7.33 11.99 0.79
C LEU A 45 8.25 12.74 1.75
N ASP A 46 9.09 13.66 1.26
CA ASP A 46 10.17 14.29 2.02
C ASP A 46 11.05 13.28 2.78
N ASP A 47 11.31 12.13 2.14
CA ASP A 47 12.16 11.06 2.69
C ASP A 47 13.62 11.39 2.40
N ARG A 48 14.41 11.62 3.45
CA ARG A 48 15.81 12.07 3.35
C ARG A 48 16.80 10.96 3.67
N ASN A 49 16.41 9.72 3.64
CA ASN A 49 17.30 8.61 3.90
C ASN A 49 18.43 8.58 2.85
N PRO A 50 19.71 8.75 3.27
CA PRO A 50 20.83 8.89 2.34
C PRO A 50 21.10 7.64 1.49
N VAL A 51 20.63 6.45 1.87
CA VAL A 51 20.80 5.25 1.06
C VAL A 51 20.01 5.28 -0.26
N TYR A 52 19.04 6.19 -0.39
CA TYR A 52 18.25 6.40 -1.60
C TYR A 52 18.84 7.48 -2.53
N LEU A 53 19.66 8.39 -2.00
CA LEU A 53 20.05 9.62 -2.71
C LEU A 53 21.55 9.86 -2.79
N ASP A 54 22.33 9.41 -1.81
CA ASP A 54 23.77 9.64 -1.72
C ASP A 54 24.53 8.36 -2.09
N GLU A 55 25.06 8.33 -3.31
CA GLU A 55 25.78 7.16 -3.85
C GLU A 55 27.04 6.83 -3.03
N ALA A 56 27.77 7.85 -2.57
CA ALA A 56 28.98 7.65 -1.79
C ALA A 56 28.65 7.04 -0.42
N PHE A 57 27.63 7.57 0.24
CA PHE A 57 27.13 7.00 1.49
C PHE A 57 26.59 5.58 1.29
N ALA A 58 25.69 5.39 0.33
CA ALA A 58 25.04 4.10 0.07
C ALA A 58 26.06 2.99 -0.25
N ALA A 59 27.16 3.31 -0.94
CA ALA A 59 28.23 2.35 -1.25
C ALA A 59 28.94 1.84 0.01
N THR A 60 28.96 2.59 1.12
CA THR A 60 29.59 2.19 2.38
C THR A 60 28.68 1.37 3.28
N THR A 61 27.37 1.29 2.96
CA THR A 61 26.38 0.59 3.75
C THR A 61 26.26 -0.89 3.36
N ARG A 62 25.49 -1.66 4.13
CA ARG A 62 25.12 -3.03 3.79
C ARG A 62 24.48 -3.20 2.41
N PHE A 63 23.96 -2.14 1.81
CA PHE A 63 23.32 -2.17 0.49
C PHE A 63 24.34 -2.13 -0.65
N GLY A 64 25.54 -1.60 -0.42
CA GLY A 64 26.65 -1.53 -1.40
C GLY A 64 26.35 -0.64 -2.60
N GLY A 65 25.45 0.33 -2.46
CA GLY A 65 25.01 1.29 -3.48
C GLY A 65 23.59 1.76 -3.27
N VAL A 66 23.15 2.70 -4.09
CA VAL A 66 21.79 3.26 -4.04
C VAL A 66 20.75 2.16 -4.22
N VAL A 67 19.74 2.17 -3.36
CA VAL A 67 18.59 1.28 -3.43
C VAL A 67 17.29 2.09 -3.52
N ALA A 68 16.25 1.47 -4.06
CA ALA A 68 14.92 2.07 -4.04
C ALA A 68 14.28 1.91 -2.65
N PRO A 69 13.52 2.92 -2.17
CA PRO A 69 12.66 2.76 -1.01
C PRO A 69 11.81 1.49 -1.11
N PRO A 70 11.78 0.63 -0.08
CA PRO A 70 11.10 -0.67 -0.18
C PRO A 70 9.60 -0.53 -0.48
N ALA A 71 8.94 0.51 0.04
CA ALA A 71 7.53 0.77 -0.23
C ALA A 71 7.21 1.07 -1.71
N MET A 72 8.23 1.34 -2.55
CA MET A 72 8.06 1.47 -4.01
C MET A 72 7.85 0.12 -4.74
N LEU A 73 7.90 -1.03 -4.06
CA LEU A 73 7.86 -2.35 -4.72
C LEU A 73 6.73 -2.45 -5.75
N GLN A 74 5.50 -2.08 -5.38
CA GLN A 74 4.34 -2.11 -6.27
C GLN A 74 4.46 -1.08 -7.41
N THR A 75 5.02 0.10 -7.13
CA THR A 75 5.09 1.23 -8.07
C THR A 75 5.78 0.87 -9.39
N TRP A 76 6.79 0.01 -9.36
CA TRP A 76 7.57 -0.36 -10.54
C TRP A 76 6.77 -1.13 -11.59
N THR A 77 5.78 -1.91 -11.17
CA THR A 77 4.94 -2.70 -12.08
C THR A 77 3.54 -2.13 -12.27
N MET A 78 3.27 -0.92 -11.73
CA MET A 78 2.02 -0.22 -12.01
C MET A 78 1.86 0.01 -13.51
N ALA A 79 0.70 -0.34 -14.04
CA ALA A 79 0.39 -0.19 -15.46
C ALA A 79 0.50 1.27 -15.91
N ARG A 80 0.84 1.47 -17.19
CA ARG A 80 0.80 2.81 -17.80
C ARG A 80 -0.67 3.24 -17.93
N PRO A 81 -1.07 4.37 -17.32
CA PRO A 81 -2.47 4.76 -17.30
C PRO A 81 -2.93 5.30 -18.66
N GLN A 82 -4.13 4.93 -19.05
CA GLN A 82 -4.91 5.62 -20.06
C GLN A 82 -5.69 6.72 -19.35
N ILE A 83 -5.22 7.96 -19.43
CA ILE A 83 -5.82 9.09 -18.68
C ILE A 83 -7.23 9.39 -19.19
N ASP A 84 -7.42 9.40 -20.52
CA ASP A 84 -8.75 9.59 -21.09
C ASP A 84 -9.70 8.49 -20.61
N GLY A 85 -10.87 8.88 -20.10
CA GLY A 85 -11.90 7.98 -19.57
C GLY A 85 -11.55 7.26 -18.25
N ILE A 86 -10.47 7.61 -17.55
CA ILE A 86 -10.05 6.93 -16.32
C ILE A 86 -11.14 7.00 -15.22
N ALA A 87 -11.84 8.12 -15.09
CA ALA A 87 -12.93 8.26 -14.13
C ALA A 87 -14.12 7.32 -14.47
N ALA A 88 -14.46 7.19 -15.76
CA ALA A 88 -15.52 6.29 -16.20
C ALA A 88 -15.18 4.81 -15.96
N ARG A 89 -13.89 4.45 -15.98
CA ARG A 89 -13.40 3.11 -15.62
C ARG A 89 -13.21 2.91 -14.10
N GLY A 90 -13.72 3.84 -13.27
CA GLY A 90 -13.58 3.76 -11.80
C GLY A 90 -12.16 3.88 -11.29
N GLY A 91 -11.27 4.57 -12.04
CA GLY A 91 -9.86 4.76 -11.70
C GLY A 91 -8.92 3.68 -12.22
N ALA A 92 -9.41 2.67 -12.94
CA ALA A 92 -8.54 1.65 -13.52
C ALA A 92 -7.63 2.25 -14.60
N ALA A 93 -6.35 1.84 -14.60
CA ALA A 93 -5.34 2.31 -15.54
C ALA A 93 -5.66 1.96 -17.02
N GLY A 94 -6.40 0.89 -17.23
CA GLY A 94 -6.87 0.43 -18.54
C GLY A 94 -8.19 -0.33 -18.41
N GLU A 95 -8.63 -0.93 -19.50
CA GLU A 95 -9.83 -1.76 -19.52
C GLU A 95 -9.67 -2.97 -18.57
N ILE A 96 -10.72 -3.24 -17.79
CA ILE A 96 -10.80 -4.43 -16.93
C ILE A 96 -11.50 -5.52 -17.74
N PRO A 97 -10.86 -6.66 -18.03
CA PRO A 97 -11.51 -7.74 -18.77
C PRO A 97 -12.80 -8.18 -18.06
N ALA A 98 -13.90 -8.29 -18.83
CA ALA A 98 -15.23 -8.57 -18.27
C ALA A 98 -15.30 -9.94 -17.56
N ASP A 99 -14.49 -10.89 -18.01
CA ASP A 99 -14.38 -12.24 -17.48
C ASP A 99 -13.37 -12.37 -16.32
N SER A 100 -12.67 -11.28 -15.95
CA SER A 100 -11.77 -11.26 -14.79
C SER A 100 -12.54 -11.15 -13.47
N PRO A 101 -11.94 -11.51 -12.32
CA PRO A 101 -12.57 -11.35 -11.00
C PRO A 101 -13.15 -9.96 -10.74
N LEU A 102 -12.39 -8.90 -11.09
CA LEU A 102 -12.83 -7.53 -10.92
C LEU A 102 -13.87 -7.13 -11.97
N GLY A 103 -13.78 -7.65 -13.20
CA GLY A 103 -14.78 -7.44 -14.24
C GLY A 103 -16.13 -8.04 -13.88
N LEU A 104 -16.15 -9.26 -13.35
CA LEU A 104 -17.37 -9.92 -12.85
C LEU A 104 -18.04 -9.10 -11.74
N LEU A 105 -17.26 -8.58 -10.78
CA LEU A 105 -17.78 -7.72 -9.71
C LEU A 105 -18.33 -6.40 -10.25
N ASN A 106 -17.63 -5.77 -11.21
CA ASN A 106 -18.09 -4.54 -11.86
C ASN A 106 -19.41 -4.77 -12.61
N ALA A 107 -19.52 -5.87 -13.38
CA ALA A 107 -20.74 -6.26 -14.08
C ALA A 107 -21.89 -6.55 -13.10
N GLY A 108 -21.57 -7.04 -11.90
CA GLY A 108 -22.51 -7.23 -10.79
C GLY A 108 -22.97 -5.92 -10.13
N GLY A 109 -22.44 -4.74 -10.51
CA GLY A 109 -22.78 -3.43 -9.93
C GLY A 109 -21.85 -2.98 -8.81
N PHE A 110 -20.83 -3.77 -8.44
CA PHE A 110 -19.87 -3.45 -7.38
C PHE A 110 -18.68 -2.67 -7.96
N THR A 111 -18.94 -1.45 -8.44
CA THR A 111 -17.94 -0.63 -9.15
C THR A 111 -17.04 0.18 -8.22
N GLY A 112 -17.48 0.51 -7.01
CA GLY A 112 -16.68 1.22 -6.02
C GLY A 112 -15.48 0.38 -5.57
N THR A 113 -14.34 1.02 -5.33
CA THR A 113 -13.10 0.33 -4.92
C THR A 113 -12.40 1.14 -3.83
N LEU A 114 -12.08 0.48 -2.72
CA LEU A 114 -11.29 1.06 -1.64
C LEU A 114 -10.26 0.05 -1.14
N ALA A 115 -8.99 0.44 -1.08
CA ALA A 115 -7.95 -0.37 -0.45
C ALA A 115 -8.15 -0.43 1.07
N THR A 116 -8.02 -1.61 1.65
CA THR A 116 -8.23 -1.82 3.10
C THR A 116 -7.01 -2.37 3.82
N ASN A 117 -6.23 -3.23 3.17
CA ASN A 117 -5.05 -3.83 3.76
C ASN A 117 -3.94 -3.99 2.72
N SER A 118 -2.71 -3.85 3.17
CA SER A 118 -1.51 -4.19 2.41
C SER A 118 -0.51 -4.86 3.33
N GLU A 119 0.04 -5.96 2.89
CA GLU A 119 1.16 -6.65 3.52
C GLU A 119 2.25 -6.80 2.46
N LEU A 120 3.36 -6.11 2.67
CA LEU A 120 4.53 -6.11 1.81
C LEU A 120 5.62 -6.93 2.48
N GLU A 121 6.22 -7.85 1.74
CA GLU A 121 7.39 -8.63 2.14
C GLU A 121 8.54 -8.32 1.19
N PHE A 122 9.73 -8.09 1.76
CA PHE A 122 10.93 -7.74 1.01
C PHE A 122 12.01 -8.80 1.22
N ALA A 123 12.34 -9.54 0.17
CA ALA A 123 13.46 -10.48 0.18
C ALA A 123 14.79 -9.72 0.10
N ARG A 124 14.82 -8.63 -0.68
CA ARG A 124 15.93 -7.68 -0.79
C ARG A 124 15.41 -6.31 -1.22
N TYR A 125 16.20 -5.27 -1.02
CA TYR A 125 15.94 -3.98 -1.64
C TYR A 125 16.32 -4.01 -3.13
N LEU A 126 15.58 -3.20 -3.91
CA LEU A 126 15.81 -3.09 -5.35
C LEU A 126 16.98 -2.14 -5.62
N ARG A 127 17.82 -2.51 -6.57
CA ARG A 127 18.98 -1.73 -7.01
C ARG A 127 18.71 -1.06 -8.35
N LEU A 128 19.46 0.00 -8.64
CA LEU A 128 19.42 0.61 -9.96
C LEU A 128 19.69 -0.43 -11.04
N GLY A 129 18.84 -0.43 -12.08
CA GLY A 129 18.94 -1.37 -13.18
C GLY A 129 18.13 -2.66 -13.02
N ASP A 130 17.62 -3.00 -11.83
CA ASP A 130 16.72 -4.14 -11.65
C ASP A 130 15.51 -4.01 -12.58
N ARG A 131 15.15 -5.09 -13.27
CA ARG A 131 13.95 -5.18 -14.10
C ARG A 131 12.95 -6.11 -13.42
N LEU A 132 11.74 -5.62 -13.23
CA LEU A 132 10.75 -6.36 -12.45
C LEU A 132 9.61 -6.86 -13.32
N GLN A 133 9.05 -7.96 -12.89
CA GLN A 133 7.73 -8.41 -13.30
C GLN A 133 6.93 -8.84 -12.06
N SER A 134 5.61 -8.77 -12.14
CA SER A 134 4.73 -9.24 -11.08
C SER A 134 3.66 -10.18 -11.61
N ALA A 135 3.51 -11.32 -10.93
CA ALA A 135 2.42 -12.26 -11.15
C ALA A 135 1.44 -12.16 -9.99
N THR A 136 0.17 -11.92 -10.31
CA THR A 136 -0.89 -11.73 -9.31
C THR A 136 -1.90 -12.85 -9.40
N ALA A 137 -2.20 -13.50 -8.27
CA ALA A 137 -3.21 -14.53 -8.15
C ALA A 137 -4.27 -14.14 -7.11
N LEU A 138 -5.55 -14.45 -7.39
CA LEU A 138 -6.63 -14.27 -6.44
C LEU A 138 -6.43 -15.25 -5.27
N GLU A 139 -6.48 -14.72 -4.03
CA GLU A 139 -6.39 -15.52 -2.82
C GLU A 139 -7.76 -15.81 -2.22
N SER A 140 -8.62 -14.80 -2.13
CA SER A 140 -9.94 -14.97 -1.52
C SER A 140 -10.92 -13.87 -1.93
N VAL A 141 -12.20 -14.19 -1.85
CA VAL A 141 -13.31 -13.26 -1.85
C VAL A 141 -14.22 -13.57 -0.65
N SER A 142 -14.69 -12.53 0.04
CA SER A 142 -15.59 -12.71 1.20
C SER A 142 -17.02 -12.97 0.77
N GLU A 143 -17.87 -13.36 1.71
CA GLU A 143 -19.31 -13.16 1.59
C GLU A 143 -19.63 -11.69 1.34
N CYS A 144 -20.80 -11.42 0.73
CA CYS A 144 -21.30 -10.06 0.57
C CYS A 144 -21.57 -9.45 1.95
N LYS A 145 -20.95 -8.32 2.24
CA LYS A 145 -21.01 -7.63 3.54
C LYS A 145 -21.56 -6.24 3.38
N ALA A 146 -22.36 -5.81 4.35
CA ALA A 146 -22.78 -4.43 4.49
C ALA A 146 -21.75 -3.65 5.30
N THR A 147 -21.34 -2.50 4.77
CA THR A 147 -20.46 -1.52 5.45
C THR A 147 -21.07 -0.13 5.35
N ALA A 148 -20.43 0.88 5.93
CA ALA A 148 -20.85 2.26 5.78
C ALA A 148 -20.83 2.73 4.31
N LEU A 149 -20.00 2.13 3.45
CA LEU A 149 -19.88 2.44 2.03
C LEU A 149 -20.96 1.76 1.16
N GLY A 150 -21.67 0.79 1.70
CA GLY A 150 -22.68 -0.01 0.98
C GLY A 150 -22.47 -1.51 1.10
N LEU A 151 -23.15 -2.26 0.24
CA LEU A 151 -22.95 -3.71 0.10
C LEU A 151 -21.71 -3.98 -0.75
N GLY A 152 -20.96 -5.05 -0.43
CA GLY A 152 -19.77 -5.38 -1.21
C GLY A 152 -19.00 -6.58 -0.72
N TYR A 153 -17.87 -6.80 -1.38
CA TYR A 153 -16.99 -7.94 -1.15
C TYR A 153 -15.59 -7.46 -0.80
N PHE A 154 -14.98 -8.11 0.17
CA PHE A 154 -13.53 -7.99 0.34
C PHE A 154 -12.85 -8.97 -0.60
N VAL A 155 -11.97 -8.46 -1.45
CA VAL A 155 -11.20 -9.23 -2.43
C VAL A 155 -9.74 -9.15 -2.05
N THR A 156 -9.08 -10.29 -1.92
CA THR A 156 -7.66 -10.38 -1.56
C THR A 156 -6.90 -11.11 -2.65
N TRP A 157 -5.74 -10.58 -3.02
CA TRP A 157 -4.82 -11.23 -3.94
C TRP A 157 -3.39 -11.14 -3.44
N VAL A 158 -2.54 -12.00 -4.00
CA VAL A 158 -1.10 -12.00 -3.76
C VAL A 158 -0.39 -11.72 -5.06
N SER A 159 0.47 -10.70 -5.06
CA SER A 159 1.41 -10.39 -6.13
C SER A 159 2.80 -10.84 -5.72
N THR A 160 3.45 -11.64 -6.55
CA THR A 160 4.85 -12.02 -6.41
C THR A 160 5.68 -11.24 -7.41
N TYR A 161 6.69 -10.52 -6.92
CA TYR A 161 7.59 -9.71 -7.72
C TYR A 161 8.90 -10.48 -7.92
N THR A 162 9.30 -10.61 -9.17
CA THR A 162 10.57 -11.25 -9.55
C THR A 162 11.42 -10.30 -10.37
N ASP A 163 12.73 -10.47 -10.31
CA ASP A 163 13.68 -9.83 -11.23
C ASP A 163 13.79 -10.61 -12.55
N ASP A 164 14.60 -10.14 -13.49
CA ASP A 164 14.84 -10.78 -14.77
C ASP A 164 15.56 -12.13 -14.64
N GLY A 165 16.26 -12.39 -13.52
CA GLY A 165 16.79 -13.69 -13.14
C GLY A 165 15.75 -14.65 -12.53
N GLN A 166 14.45 -14.26 -12.50
CA GLN A 166 13.35 -14.98 -11.85
C GLN A 166 13.49 -15.17 -10.32
N ALA A 167 14.41 -14.44 -9.67
CA ALA A 167 14.50 -14.44 -8.22
C ALA A 167 13.36 -13.61 -7.62
N VAL A 168 12.72 -14.11 -6.58
CA VAL A 168 11.68 -13.37 -5.85
C VAL A 168 12.35 -12.24 -5.07
N VAL A 169 11.97 -11.00 -5.39
CA VAL A 169 12.46 -9.79 -4.70
C VAL A 169 11.50 -9.32 -3.61
N GLY A 170 10.22 -9.69 -3.72
CA GLY A 170 9.22 -9.40 -2.70
C GLY A 170 7.85 -9.96 -3.06
N ARG A 171 6.94 -9.80 -2.11
CA ARG A 171 5.51 -10.16 -2.27
C ARG A 171 4.63 -9.06 -1.71
N GLN A 172 3.42 -8.99 -2.23
CA GLN A 172 2.39 -8.16 -1.66
C GLN A 172 1.09 -8.94 -1.56
N ARG A 173 0.53 -9.01 -0.37
CA ARG A 173 -0.83 -9.43 -0.13
C ARG A 173 -1.69 -8.19 0.00
N PHE A 174 -2.61 -7.99 -0.95
CA PHE A 174 -3.37 -6.76 -1.06
C PHE A 174 -4.86 -7.04 -0.97
N ARG A 175 -5.58 -6.23 -0.19
CA ARG A 175 -7.02 -6.40 0.01
C ARG A 175 -7.74 -5.11 -0.28
N ILE A 176 -8.78 -5.23 -1.09
CA ILE A 176 -9.71 -4.14 -1.38
C ILE A 176 -11.12 -4.50 -0.91
N TYR A 177 -11.94 -3.48 -0.74
CA TYR A 177 -13.38 -3.58 -0.68
C TYR A 177 -13.97 -3.12 -2.01
N LYS A 178 -14.67 -4.03 -2.71
CA LYS A 178 -15.46 -3.74 -3.92
C LYS A 178 -16.90 -3.59 -3.49
N PHE A 179 -17.51 -2.43 -3.73
CA PHE A 179 -18.84 -2.11 -3.23
C PHE A 179 -19.74 -1.46 -4.28
N GLU A 180 -21.04 -1.56 -4.07
CA GLU A 180 -22.06 -0.85 -4.84
C GLU A 180 -22.12 0.59 -4.31
N PRO A 181 -21.70 1.62 -5.10
CA PRO A 181 -21.76 3.02 -4.68
C PRO A 181 -23.19 3.43 -4.38
N ARG A 182 -23.41 4.11 -3.26
CA ARG A 182 -24.71 4.65 -2.87
C ARG A 182 -24.77 6.13 -3.23
N ASN A 183 -25.82 6.54 -3.94
CA ASN A 183 -26.03 7.95 -4.30
C ASN A 183 -26.42 8.86 -3.11
N ASP A 184 -26.63 8.28 -1.92
CA ASP A 184 -27.16 8.96 -0.73
C ASP A 184 -26.20 8.98 0.46
N VAL A 185 -24.88 8.88 0.26
CA VAL A 185 -23.95 8.90 1.38
C VAL A 185 -23.73 10.34 1.83
N SER A 186 -24.53 10.77 2.80
CA SER A 186 -24.11 11.80 3.76
C SER A 186 -22.86 11.24 4.48
N ALA A 187 -21.77 12.02 4.51
CA ALA A 187 -20.52 11.62 5.17
C ALA A 187 -20.81 11.25 6.64
N THR A 188 -21.07 9.99 6.88
CA THR A 188 -21.12 9.46 8.23
C THR A 188 -19.67 9.24 8.67
N SER A 189 -19.25 10.02 9.66
CA SER A 189 -18.04 9.77 10.44
C SER A 189 -17.96 8.27 10.74
N GLY A 190 -16.92 7.63 10.21
CA GLY A 190 -16.67 6.22 10.43
C GLY A 190 -16.73 5.93 11.92
N GLY A 191 -17.56 4.97 12.29
CA GLY A 191 -17.69 4.57 13.69
C GLY A 191 -16.30 4.27 14.25
N ARG A 192 -16.04 4.73 15.46
CA ARG A 192 -14.84 4.43 16.24
C ARG A 192 -14.70 2.90 16.34
N GLY A 193 -14.06 2.31 15.34
CA GLY A 193 -13.53 0.97 15.49
C GLY A 193 -12.51 1.06 16.61
N ARG A 194 -12.79 0.43 17.72
CA ARG A 194 -11.83 0.27 18.81
C ARG A 194 -10.60 -0.39 18.20
N ALA A 195 -9.50 0.38 18.10
CA ALA A 195 -8.21 -0.17 17.77
C ALA A 195 -7.97 -1.37 18.68
N PRO A 196 -7.41 -2.49 18.17
CA PRO A 196 -6.92 -3.52 19.06
C PRO A 196 -5.99 -2.81 20.03
N SER A 197 -6.32 -2.88 21.33
CA SER A 197 -5.47 -2.37 22.38
C SER A 197 -4.16 -3.12 22.23
N VAL A 198 -3.13 -2.45 21.73
CA VAL A 198 -1.76 -2.95 21.85
C VAL A 198 -1.53 -2.99 23.35
N GLU A 199 -1.44 -4.19 23.92
CA GLU A 199 -1.06 -4.36 25.32
C GLU A 199 0.26 -3.61 25.55
N PRO A 200 0.44 -2.86 26.63
CA PRO A 200 1.67 -2.13 26.90
C PRO A 200 2.79 -3.15 27.15
N GLY A 201 3.40 -3.62 26.05
CA GLY A 201 4.62 -4.42 26.07
C GLY A 201 5.82 -3.52 26.31
N VAL A 202 6.80 -4.03 27.03
CA VAL A 202 8.08 -3.37 27.38
C VAL A 202 8.85 -3.14 26.08
N GLY A 203 8.69 -1.96 25.45
CA GLY A 203 9.39 -1.59 24.24
C GLY A 203 9.61 -0.08 24.14
N GLU A 204 10.66 0.30 23.45
CA GLU A 204 10.97 1.69 23.14
C GLU A 204 9.86 2.34 22.31
N GLU A 205 9.43 3.53 22.68
CA GLU A 205 8.51 4.33 21.91
C GLU A 205 9.29 5.15 20.87
N LEU A 206 8.81 5.12 19.63
CA LEU A 206 9.33 5.96 18.58
C LEU A 206 8.83 7.40 18.79
N ALA A 207 9.69 8.39 18.52
CA ALA A 207 9.25 9.79 18.57
C ALA A 207 8.07 10.00 17.62
N PRO A 208 7.00 10.71 18.05
CA PRO A 208 5.87 10.97 17.18
C PRO A 208 6.29 11.81 15.97
N PHE A 209 5.64 11.55 14.82
CA PHE A 209 5.79 12.34 13.60
C PHE A 209 4.43 12.86 13.17
N ASP A 210 4.30 14.19 13.05
CA ASP A 210 3.09 14.85 12.58
C ASP A 210 3.25 15.26 11.12
N LEU A 211 2.31 14.83 10.28
CA LEU A 211 2.22 15.15 8.87
C LEU A 211 1.02 16.07 8.62
N ASP A 212 1.27 17.31 8.22
CA ASP A 212 0.22 18.20 7.71
C ASP A 212 -0.27 17.67 6.34
N VAL A 213 -1.45 17.08 6.32
CA VAL A 213 -2.02 16.56 5.08
C VAL A 213 -2.56 17.73 4.27
N SER A 214 -1.88 18.08 3.20
CA SER A 214 -2.33 19.07 2.21
C SER A 214 -2.77 18.38 0.92
N SER A 215 -3.49 19.10 0.05
CA SER A 215 -3.77 18.60 -1.30
C SER A 215 -2.49 18.28 -2.06
N THR A 216 -1.41 19.05 -1.85
CA THR A 216 -0.10 18.78 -2.44
C THR A 216 0.45 17.43 -1.99
N VAL A 217 0.41 17.12 -0.70
CA VAL A 217 0.87 15.83 -0.16
C VAL A 217 0.10 14.66 -0.77
N VAL A 218 -1.23 14.78 -0.84
CA VAL A 218 -2.10 13.74 -1.40
C VAL A 218 -1.80 13.51 -2.89
N VAL A 219 -1.76 14.58 -3.67
CA VAL A 219 -1.54 14.51 -5.13
C VAL A 219 -0.11 14.07 -5.45
N ALA A 220 0.91 14.64 -4.76
CA ALA A 220 2.30 14.29 -4.99
C ALA A 220 2.55 12.80 -4.72
N GLY A 221 2.02 12.27 -3.60
CA GLY A 221 2.14 10.85 -3.28
C GLY A 221 1.44 9.94 -4.29
N ALA A 222 0.25 10.32 -4.75
CA ALA A 222 -0.48 9.58 -5.78
C ALA A 222 0.32 9.51 -7.10
N ILE A 223 0.85 10.64 -7.57
CA ILE A 223 1.64 10.72 -8.80
C ILE A 223 2.97 9.97 -8.65
N ALA A 224 3.67 10.15 -7.53
CA ALA A 224 4.94 9.46 -7.27
C ALA A 224 4.77 7.94 -7.20
N SER A 225 3.64 7.45 -6.69
CA SER A 225 3.30 6.03 -6.67
C SER A 225 2.68 5.51 -7.98
N ARG A 226 2.51 6.36 -8.99
CA ARG A 226 1.85 6.07 -10.27
C ARG A 226 0.39 5.62 -10.11
N ASP A 227 -0.24 6.03 -9.04
CA ASP A 227 -1.66 5.78 -8.77
C ASP A 227 -2.50 6.97 -9.27
N PHE A 228 -2.95 6.86 -10.50
CA PHE A 228 -3.75 7.90 -11.17
C PHE A 228 -5.24 7.79 -10.90
N MET A 229 -5.66 7.04 -9.88
CA MET A 229 -7.06 6.95 -9.49
C MET A 229 -7.60 8.34 -9.13
N PRO A 230 -8.68 8.81 -9.76
CA PRO A 230 -9.18 10.18 -9.57
C PRO A 230 -9.53 10.53 -8.12
N ALA A 231 -9.87 9.57 -7.28
CA ALA A 231 -10.14 9.81 -5.86
C ALA A 231 -9.00 10.52 -5.10
N HIS A 232 -7.77 10.51 -5.65
CA HIS A 232 -6.60 11.11 -5.03
C HIS A 232 -6.29 12.53 -5.53
N HIS A 233 -7.02 13.03 -6.55
CA HIS A 233 -6.75 14.35 -7.16
C HIS A 233 -7.99 15.05 -7.74
N ASP A 234 -9.12 14.37 -7.87
CA ASP A 234 -10.40 14.93 -8.31
C ASP A 234 -11.42 14.88 -7.17
N ARG A 235 -11.71 16.05 -6.60
CA ARG A 235 -12.63 16.20 -5.49
C ARG A 235 -14.05 15.74 -5.83
N ALA A 236 -14.53 16.08 -7.06
CA ALA A 236 -15.87 15.70 -7.46
C ALA A 236 -16.01 14.18 -7.57
N PHE A 237 -15.00 13.51 -8.11
CA PHE A 237 -14.94 12.05 -8.15
C PHE A 237 -14.88 11.45 -6.73
N ALA A 238 -14.00 11.93 -5.87
CA ALA A 238 -13.83 11.42 -4.51
C ALA A 238 -15.13 11.55 -3.68
N THR A 239 -15.76 12.74 -3.73
CA THR A 239 -17.01 12.99 -3.00
C THR A 239 -18.18 12.21 -3.60
N GLY A 240 -18.22 12.02 -4.91
CA GLY A 240 -19.18 11.16 -5.59
C GLY A 240 -19.07 9.67 -5.19
N GLN A 241 -17.90 9.24 -4.69
CA GLN A 241 -17.68 7.91 -4.14
C GLN A 241 -17.92 7.84 -2.61
N GLY A 242 -18.37 8.94 -1.99
CA GLY A 242 -18.67 9.02 -0.54
C GLY A 242 -17.48 9.40 0.34
N ALA A 243 -16.34 9.78 -0.22
CA ALA A 243 -15.22 10.33 0.57
C ALA A 243 -15.49 11.81 0.93
N PRO A 244 -14.96 12.32 2.05
CA PRO A 244 -15.16 13.74 2.43
C PRO A 244 -14.39 14.70 1.53
N ASP A 245 -13.28 14.27 0.95
CA ASP A 245 -12.40 15.01 0.02
C ASP A 245 -11.50 14.03 -0.74
N VAL A 246 -10.60 14.52 -1.59
CA VAL A 246 -9.47 13.71 -2.07
C VAL A 246 -8.71 13.15 -0.88
N PHE A 247 -8.19 11.95 -0.98
CA PHE A 247 -7.53 11.29 0.15
C PHE A 247 -6.26 10.55 -0.27
N MET A 248 -5.36 10.38 0.70
CA MET A 248 -4.09 9.68 0.52
C MET A 248 -4.32 8.21 0.12
N ASN A 249 -3.61 7.75 -0.90
CA ASN A 249 -3.64 6.35 -1.31
C ASN A 249 -2.79 5.45 -0.39
N ILE A 250 -3.02 4.15 -0.48
CA ILE A 250 -2.34 3.18 0.38
C ILE A 250 -0.84 3.06 0.09
N LEU A 251 -0.40 3.33 -1.15
CA LEU A 251 1.01 3.31 -1.51
C LEU A 251 1.77 4.45 -0.80
N THR A 252 1.19 5.65 -0.81
CA THR A 252 1.72 6.80 -0.07
C THR A 252 1.72 6.53 1.43
N THR A 253 0.65 5.91 1.96
CA THR A 253 0.58 5.51 3.38
C THR A 253 1.70 4.53 3.74
N ASN A 254 1.93 3.49 2.91
CA ASN A 254 3.06 2.56 3.09
C ASN A 254 4.41 3.29 3.04
N GLY A 255 4.54 4.29 2.16
CA GLY A 255 5.73 5.14 2.08
C GLY A 255 6.01 5.90 3.37
N TYR A 256 4.99 6.58 3.93
CA TYR A 256 5.15 7.29 5.21
C TYR A 256 5.39 6.35 6.40
N VAL A 257 4.76 5.17 6.42
CA VAL A 257 5.04 4.14 7.42
C VAL A 257 6.49 3.66 7.31
N SER A 258 6.97 3.41 6.09
CA SER A 258 8.37 3.05 5.83
C SER A 258 9.32 4.12 6.33
N ARG A 259 9.11 5.38 5.91
CA ARG A 259 9.91 6.54 6.33
C ARG A 259 9.93 6.68 7.85
N TYR A 260 8.77 6.68 8.50
CA TYR A 260 8.64 6.84 9.94
C TYR A 260 9.50 5.83 10.72
N VAL A 261 9.49 4.59 10.29
CA VAL A 261 10.27 3.52 10.95
C VAL A 261 11.76 3.62 10.60
N THR A 262 12.12 3.95 9.36
CA THR A 262 13.53 4.08 8.98
C THR A 262 14.20 5.35 9.51
N ASP A 263 13.44 6.45 9.69
CA ASP A 263 13.93 7.66 10.37
C ASP A 263 14.36 7.36 11.81
N TRP A 264 13.62 6.49 12.52
CA TRP A 264 13.98 6.03 13.85
C TRP A 264 15.11 5.01 13.85
N ALA A 265 15.04 4.01 12.97
CA ALA A 265 15.95 2.86 12.99
C ALA A 265 17.33 3.16 12.34
N GLY A 266 17.40 4.25 11.58
CA GLY A 266 18.60 4.65 10.84
C GLY A 266 18.68 4.08 9.42
N PRO A 267 19.62 4.61 8.62
CA PRO A 267 19.70 4.37 7.18
C PRO A 267 20.04 2.94 6.79
N GLU A 268 20.68 2.17 7.66
CA GLU A 268 21.01 0.77 7.40
C GLU A 268 19.92 -0.22 7.82
N ALA A 269 18.78 0.28 8.31
CA ALA A 269 17.62 -0.54 8.60
C ALA A 269 17.09 -1.20 7.32
N MET A 270 16.96 -2.52 7.34
CA MET A 270 16.35 -3.25 6.24
C MET A 270 14.97 -3.73 6.66
N LEU A 271 13.93 -3.11 6.10
CA LEU A 271 12.56 -3.58 6.30
C LEU A 271 12.37 -4.96 5.67
N ARG A 272 11.75 -5.87 6.43
CA ARG A 272 11.39 -7.23 6.00
C ARG A 272 9.93 -7.30 5.62
N THR A 273 9.07 -6.66 6.43
CA THR A 273 7.64 -6.60 6.16
C THR A 273 7.06 -5.25 6.57
N ILE A 274 6.02 -4.81 5.83
CA ILE A 274 5.11 -3.74 6.24
C ILE A 274 3.71 -4.32 6.13
N SER A 275 3.03 -4.49 7.26
CA SER A 275 1.64 -4.98 7.29
C SER A 275 0.74 -3.91 7.85
N VAL A 276 -0.19 -3.40 7.01
CA VAL A 276 -1.06 -2.29 7.38
C VAL A 276 -2.53 -2.57 7.09
N ARG A 277 -3.37 -1.99 7.94
CA ARG A 277 -4.80 -1.88 7.75
C ARG A 277 -5.21 -0.41 7.75
N LEU A 278 -5.94 0.00 6.72
CA LEU A 278 -6.51 1.33 6.61
C LEU A 278 -7.86 1.44 7.34
N GLY A 279 -8.14 2.62 7.84
CA GLY A 279 -9.38 3.00 8.51
C GLY A 279 -9.91 4.35 8.01
N ALA A 280 -9.84 5.39 8.84
CA ALA A 280 -10.29 6.73 8.47
C ALA A 280 -9.44 7.32 7.33
N PRO A 281 -10.03 8.08 6.38
CA PRO A 281 -9.26 8.67 5.30
C PRO A 281 -8.31 9.76 5.82
N ALA A 282 -7.12 9.86 5.21
CA ALA A 282 -6.23 11.01 5.36
C ALA A 282 -6.55 12.02 4.27
N VAL A 283 -7.22 13.10 4.64
CA VAL A 283 -7.71 14.15 3.71
C VAL A 283 -7.05 15.49 4.00
N PRO A 284 -6.98 16.42 3.04
CA PRO A 284 -6.43 17.75 3.25
C PRO A 284 -7.08 18.50 4.40
N GLY A 285 -6.26 19.27 5.13
CA GLY A 285 -6.68 20.09 6.25
C GLY A 285 -6.60 19.42 7.62
N TYR A 286 -6.17 18.16 7.69
CA TYR A 286 -5.95 17.44 8.95
C TYR A 286 -4.46 17.15 9.16
N VAL A 287 -4.06 17.04 10.43
CA VAL A 287 -2.75 16.53 10.83
C VAL A 287 -2.86 15.03 11.03
N LEU A 288 -2.01 14.27 10.34
CA LEU A 288 -1.89 12.83 10.53
C LEU A 288 -0.72 12.55 11.46
N ARG A 289 -1.01 12.12 12.70
CA ARG A 289 -0.01 11.86 13.72
C ARG A 289 0.38 10.39 13.74
N PHE A 290 1.65 10.12 13.42
CA PHE A 290 2.27 8.81 13.50
C PHE A 290 2.82 8.58 14.91
N THR A 291 2.60 7.39 15.43
CA THR A 291 3.15 6.88 16.69
C THR A 291 3.58 5.43 16.48
N GLY A 292 4.58 4.98 17.20
CA GLY A 292 5.09 3.62 17.10
C GLY A 292 5.73 3.16 18.41
N ARG A 293 5.81 1.84 18.56
CA ARG A 293 6.47 1.19 19.69
C ARG A 293 7.08 -0.11 19.22
N VAL A 294 8.27 -0.43 19.72
CA VAL A 294 8.86 -1.76 19.58
C VAL A 294 8.01 -2.75 20.37
N VAL A 295 7.44 -3.74 19.67
CA VAL A 295 6.58 -4.78 20.25
C VAL A 295 7.26 -6.13 20.33
N GLY A 296 8.37 -6.32 19.63
CA GLY A 296 9.17 -7.53 19.67
C GLY A 296 10.60 -7.29 19.22
N GLU A 297 11.52 -8.05 19.81
CA GLU A 297 12.91 -8.10 19.38
C GLU A 297 13.43 -9.53 19.51
N ARG A 298 14.17 -9.99 18.51
CA ARG A 298 14.87 -11.26 18.50
C ARG A 298 16.18 -11.17 17.73
N ARG A 299 17.05 -12.15 17.84
CA ARG A 299 18.27 -12.26 17.05
C ARG A 299 18.13 -13.36 15.99
N GLU A 300 18.57 -13.09 14.79
CA GLU A 300 18.71 -14.05 13.69
C GLU A 300 20.14 -13.97 13.16
N GLY A 301 21.00 -14.92 13.59
CA GLY A 301 22.43 -14.86 13.29
C GLY A 301 23.09 -13.61 13.89
N SER A 302 23.70 -12.81 13.03
CA SER A 302 24.34 -11.52 13.38
C SER A 302 23.40 -10.33 13.32
N GLU A 303 22.11 -10.50 13.00
CA GLU A 303 21.16 -9.42 12.88
C GLU A 303 20.22 -9.32 14.09
N ARG A 304 19.84 -8.11 14.45
CA ARG A 304 18.72 -7.83 15.33
C ARG A 304 17.48 -7.71 14.46
N VAL A 305 16.46 -8.53 14.74
CA VAL A 305 15.13 -8.42 14.12
C VAL A 305 14.21 -7.72 15.09
N ILE A 306 13.66 -6.60 14.66
CA ILE A 306 12.80 -5.74 15.47
C ILE A 306 11.41 -5.70 14.83
N GLU A 307 10.39 -5.84 15.66
CA GLU A 307 9.00 -5.64 15.28
C GLU A 307 8.48 -4.36 15.92
N VAL A 308 7.94 -3.46 15.09
CA VAL A 308 7.39 -2.17 15.51
C VAL A 308 5.90 -2.16 15.23
N GLY A 309 5.09 -1.99 16.27
CA GLY A 309 3.69 -1.65 16.14
C GLY A 309 3.55 -0.17 15.76
N ILE A 310 2.79 0.12 14.71
CA ILE A 310 2.57 1.50 14.24
C ILE A 310 1.09 1.88 14.23
N ARG A 311 0.83 3.16 14.41
CA ARG A 311 -0.47 3.79 14.26
C ARG A 311 -0.29 5.20 13.71
N ALA A 312 -1.12 5.60 12.74
CA ALA A 312 -1.28 7.01 12.42
C ALA A 312 -2.77 7.38 12.44
N ALA A 313 -3.08 8.50 13.07
CA ALA A 313 -4.46 8.95 13.28
C ALA A 313 -4.60 10.45 13.05
N ASN A 314 -5.80 10.85 12.66
CA ASN A 314 -6.27 12.24 12.60
C ASN A 314 -7.59 12.38 13.37
N ASP A 315 -8.22 13.55 13.31
CA ASP A 315 -9.49 13.80 14.03
C ASP A 315 -10.67 12.96 13.53
N LEU A 316 -10.55 12.35 12.34
CA LEU A 316 -11.55 11.42 11.79
C LEU A 316 -11.38 9.99 12.35
N GLY A 317 -10.25 9.69 12.97
CA GLY A 317 -9.94 8.39 13.55
C GLY A 317 -8.60 7.82 13.11
N ASP A 318 -8.41 6.51 13.32
CA ASP A 318 -7.22 5.80 12.88
C ASP A 318 -7.20 5.69 11.36
N HIS A 319 -6.21 6.36 10.73
CA HIS A 319 -5.96 6.23 9.29
C HIS A 319 -5.30 4.89 8.98
N VAL A 320 -4.27 4.54 9.73
CA VAL A 320 -3.54 3.29 9.54
C VAL A 320 -3.11 2.71 10.89
N THR A 321 -3.22 1.40 11.01
CA THR A 321 -2.62 0.59 12.08
C THR A 321 -1.89 -0.59 11.46
N GLY A 322 -0.84 -1.07 12.12
CA GLY A 322 -0.10 -2.21 11.58
C GLY A 322 1.19 -2.51 12.30
N THR A 323 2.00 -3.34 11.66
CA THR A 323 3.32 -3.73 12.16
C THR A 323 4.35 -3.62 11.04
N VAL A 324 5.57 -3.29 11.42
CA VAL A 324 6.74 -3.29 10.55
C VAL A 324 7.80 -4.18 11.18
N VAL A 325 8.32 -5.12 10.41
CA VAL A 325 9.48 -5.94 10.81
C VAL A 325 10.70 -5.47 10.05
N LEU A 326 11.78 -5.23 10.77
CA LEU A 326 13.04 -4.79 10.18
C LEU A 326 14.23 -5.52 10.80
N THR A 327 15.36 -5.49 10.09
CA THR A 327 16.64 -5.96 10.61
C THR A 327 17.66 -4.82 10.68
N LEU A 328 18.42 -4.83 11.75
CA LEU A 328 19.59 -3.97 11.94
C LEU A 328 20.85 -4.82 12.03
N PRO A 329 21.99 -4.35 11.50
CA PRO A 329 23.27 -5.00 11.74
C PRO A 329 23.58 -5.00 13.25
N SER A 330 24.22 -6.06 13.76
CA SER A 330 24.69 -6.05 15.13
C SER A 330 25.80 -5.02 15.31
N ALA A 331 25.78 -4.32 16.43
CA ALA A 331 26.76 -3.26 16.76
C ALA A 331 28.25 -3.71 16.75
N ASN A 332 28.50 -5.03 16.63
CA ASN A 332 29.84 -5.60 16.59
C ASN A 332 30.40 -5.86 15.18
N ALA A 333 29.75 -5.40 14.11
CA ALA A 333 30.24 -5.59 12.73
C ALA A 333 31.09 -4.42 12.21
N ALA A 334 31.34 -3.42 13.06
CA ALA A 334 32.22 -2.28 12.76
C ALA A 334 33.52 -2.42 13.57
N SER A 335 34.40 -3.31 13.12
CA SER A 335 35.80 -3.32 13.58
C SER A 335 36.73 -3.77 12.44
#